data_51f68c57b0f317d6b38193cb3f341c01
#
_entry.id   51f68c57b0f317d6b38193cb3f341c01
#
_cell.length_a   1.000
_cell.length_b   1.000
_cell.length_c   1.000
_cell.angle_alpha   90.00
_cell.angle_beta   90.00
_cell.angle_gamma   90.00
#
_symmetry.space_group_name_H-M   'P 1'
#
loop_
_entity.id
_entity.type
_entity.pdbx_description
1 polymer ?
#
loop_
_entity_poly.entity_id
_entity_poly.type
_entity_poly.pdbx_seq_one_letter_code
_entity_poly.pdbx_strand_id
1 'polypeptide(L)'
;YDSNSILKEGFDFSDPPMIFECNDMCGCNINSCNNRVVQHGITARTQVYKTYGMGWGVKALVDIPKGGFVCEYVGEIISDAEAEQRENDSYLFDLENRDGDTFCIDANKFGNVTRFINHSCDPNLTPVKVFTAHQDLRFPHIAMFASREIKKGDILGFDYGEKFWVIKHKYFTCWCGLEKCKYSK
;
A
#
# COMPACT_ATOMS: atom_id res chain seq x y z
N TYR A 1 -16.69 5.19 1.12
CA TYR A 1 -16.28 6.15 0.08
C TYR A 1 -17.38 7.20 -0.13
N ASP A 2 -17.02 8.31 -0.77
CA ASP A 2 -17.96 9.33 -1.26
C ASP A 2 -18.45 9.04 -2.69
N SER A 3 -19.23 9.98 -3.27
CA SER A 3 -19.73 9.85 -4.65
C SER A 3 -18.64 9.91 -5.74
N ASN A 4 -17.44 10.34 -5.40
CA ASN A 4 -16.29 10.42 -6.30
C ASN A 4 -15.31 9.24 -6.13
N SER A 5 -15.73 8.18 -5.40
CA SER A 5 -14.89 7.01 -5.09
C SER A 5 -13.65 7.34 -4.24
N ILE A 6 -13.73 8.38 -3.42
CA ILE A 6 -12.67 8.86 -2.52
C ILE A 6 -13.06 8.50 -1.08
N LEU A 7 -12.09 8.21 -0.23
CA LEU A 7 -12.31 8.01 1.19
C LEU A 7 -12.96 9.28 1.79
N LYS A 8 -14.01 9.08 2.60
CA LYS A 8 -14.77 10.19 3.19
C LYS A 8 -13.89 11.12 4.00
N GLU A 9 -14.27 12.38 4.07
CA GLU A 9 -13.68 13.35 4.97
C GLU A 9 -13.71 12.83 6.41
N GLY A 10 -12.62 13.03 7.16
CA GLY A 10 -12.47 12.48 8.51
C GLY A 10 -11.92 11.06 8.57
N PHE A 11 -11.57 10.42 7.44
CA PHE A 11 -10.87 9.15 7.46
C PHE A 11 -9.51 9.28 8.17
N ASP A 12 -9.28 8.43 9.18
CA ASP A 12 -8.02 8.44 9.93
C ASP A 12 -6.92 7.70 9.19
N PHE A 13 -5.95 8.44 8.65
CA PHE A 13 -4.79 7.88 7.98
C PHE A 13 -3.65 7.49 8.95
N SER A 14 -3.73 7.88 10.22
CA SER A 14 -2.74 7.50 11.24
C SER A 14 -3.01 6.14 11.85
N ASP A 15 -4.29 5.76 11.96
CA ASP A 15 -4.76 4.43 12.37
C ASP A 15 -5.94 4.02 11.45
N PRO A 16 -5.64 3.61 10.20
CA PRO A 16 -6.67 3.42 9.19
C PRO A 16 -7.59 2.25 9.54
N PRO A 17 -8.91 2.48 9.61
CA PRO A 17 -9.87 1.41 9.82
C PRO A 17 -9.91 0.47 8.62
N MET A 18 -10.25 -0.80 8.87
CA MET A 18 -10.52 -1.77 7.82
C MET A 18 -11.74 -1.35 6.99
N ILE A 19 -11.66 -1.54 5.67
CA ILE A 19 -12.75 -1.23 4.75
C ILE A 19 -13.35 -2.55 4.25
N PHE A 20 -14.68 -2.64 4.29
CA PHE A 20 -15.44 -3.76 3.72
C PHE A 20 -16.22 -3.23 2.53
N GLU A 21 -15.79 -3.58 1.33
CA GLU A 21 -16.51 -3.25 0.10
C GLU A 21 -17.71 -4.17 -0.10
N CYS A 22 -18.69 -3.71 -0.85
CA CYS A 22 -19.79 -4.55 -1.28
C CYS A 22 -19.30 -5.63 -2.24
N ASN A 23 -19.86 -6.83 -2.14
CA ASN A 23 -19.54 -7.99 -2.97
C ASN A 23 -20.80 -8.53 -3.66
N ASP A 24 -20.69 -9.70 -4.27
CA ASP A 24 -21.79 -10.30 -5.04
C ASP A 24 -22.98 -10.76 -4.18
N MET A 25 -22.78 -10.87 -2.86
CA MET A 25 -23.86 -11.16 -1.89
C MET A 25 -24.66 -9.91 -1.50
N CYS A 26 -24.22 -8.71 -1.90
CA CYS A 26 -24.90 -7.46 -1.59
C CYS A 26 -26.01 -7.18 -2.61
N GLY A 27 -27.15 -6.65 -2.14
CA GLY A 27 -28.28 -6.28 -2.99
C GLY A 27 -28.09 -4.99 -3.79
N CYS A 28 -26.91 -4.35 -3.76
CA CYS A 28 -26.62 -3.14 -4.51
C CYS A 28 -26.26 -3.44 -5.99
N ASN A 29 -26.49 -2.46 -6.86
CA ASN A 29 -26.06 -2.57 -8.25
C ASN A 29 -24.53 -2.44 -8.35
N ILE A 30 -23.88 -3.43 -8.96
CA ILE A 30 -22.43 -3.52 -9.08
C ILE A 30 -21.80 -2.31 -9.80
N ASN A 31 -22.52 -1.75 -10.79
CA ASN A 31 -22.01 -0.66 -11.63
C ASN A 31 -22.21 0.74 -11.04
N SER A 32 -23.08 0.88 -10.02
CA SER A 32 -23.41 2.18 -9.44
C SER A 32 -23.16 2.27 -7.93
N CYS A 33 -22.65 1.20 -7.32
CA CYS A 33 -22.39 1.17 -5.89
C CYS A 33 -21.07 1.89 -5.57
N ASN A 34 -21.15 2.98 -4.82
CA ASN A 34 -19.97 3.74 -4.39
C ASN A 34 -19.07 2.98 -3.42
N ASN A 35 -19.54 1.88 -2.82
CA ASN A 35 -18.73 1.05 -1.94
C ASN A 35 -18.04 -0.10 -2.69
N ARG A 36 -17.53 0.19 -3.88
CA ARG A 36 -16.75 -0.71 -4.75
C ARG A 36 -15.68 0.10 -5.46
N VAL A 37 -14.53 0.30 -4.86
CA VAL A 37 -13.44 1.13 -5.41
C VAL A 37 -12.22 0.28 -5.74
N VAL A 38 -11.68 -0.45 -4.77
CA VAL A 38 -10.46 -1.26 -4.95
C VAL A 38 -10.71 -2.41 -5.92
N GLN A 39 -11.87 -3.06 -5.83
CA GLN A 39 -12.24 -4.16 -6.73
C GLN A 39 -12.38 -3.77 -8.21
N HIS A 40 -12.50 -2.49 -8.54
CA HIS A 40 -12.48 -2.00 -9.93
C HIS A 40 -11.07 -1.87 -10.50
N GLY A 41 -10.05 -2.12 -9.68
CA GLY A 41 -8.66 -2.09 -10.10
C GLY A 41 -8.06 -0.68 -10.14
N ILE A 42 -6.78 -0.62 -10.54
CA ILE A 42 -5.97 0.60 -10.55
C ILE A 42 -6.43 1.52 -11.67
N THR A 43 -6.86 2.73 -11.31
CA THR A 43 -7.23 3.80 -12.24
C THR A 43 -6.21 4.94 -12.26
N ALA A 44 -5.44 5.13 -11.18
CA ALA A 44 -4.42 6.15 -11.08
C ALA A 44 -3.26 5.87 -12.06
N ARG A 45 -2.94 6.85 -12.89
CA ARG A 45 -1.83 6.73 -13.85
C ARG A 45 -0.53 7.05 -13.16
N THR A 46 0.39 6.08 -13.16
CA THR A 46 1.71 6.18 -12.54
C THR A 46 2.83 5.82 -13.52
N GLN A 47 4.06 6.15 -13.18
CA GLN A 47 5.23 5.80 -13.96
C GLN A 47 6.33 5.27 -13.04
N VAL A 48 6.87 4.09 -13.38
CA VAL A 48 8.13 3.59 -12.81
C VAL A 48 9.29 4.33 -13.46
N TYR A 49 10.26 4.75 -12.65
CA TYR A 49 11.45 5.44 -13.15
C TYR A 49 12.68 5.04 -12.33
N LYS A 50 13.87 5.21 -12.91
CA LYS A 50 15.14 4.94 -12.21
C LYS A 50 15.46 6.09 -11.28
N THR A 51 15.61 5.80 -9.98
CA THR A 51 16.05 6.80 -8.99
C THR A 51 17.56 6.82 -8.86
N TYR A 52 18.08 7.87 -8.23
CA TYR A 52 19.47 7.89 -7.81
C TYR A 52 19.58 7.26 -6.41
N GLY A 53 20.30 6.15 -6.30
CA GLY A 53 20.59 5.47 -5.02
C GLY A 53 19.53 4.50 -4.46
N MET A 54 18.24 4.61 -4.87
CA MET A 54 17.16 3.76 -4.36
C MET A 54 16.63 2.73 -5.37
N GLY A 55 17.34 2.47 -6.45
CA GLY A 55 16.88 1.55 -7.49
C GLY A 55 15.74 2.14 -8.34
N TRP A 56 14.56 1.56 -8.29
CA TRP A 56 13.37 2.02 -9.00
C TRP A 56 12.46 2.80 -8.05
N GLY A 57 11.71 3.73 -8.59
CA GLY A 57 10.69 4.50 -7.87
C GLY A 57 9.44 4.67 -8.71
N VAL A 58 8.38 5.17 -8.12
CA VAL A 58 7.10 5.45 -8.78
C VAL A 58 6.71 6.90 -8.58
N LYS A 59 6.23 7.54 -9.64
CA LYS A 59 5.67 8.91 -9.59
C LYS A 59 4.28 8.96 -10.20
N ALA A 60 3.48 9.92 -9.75
CA ALA A 60 2.16 10.19 -10.30
C ALA A 60 2.25 10.86 -11.68
N LEU A 61 1.40 10.44 -12.63
CA LEU A 61 1.24 11.09 -13.95
C LEU A 61 0.01 11.99 -14.04
N VAL A 62 -0.82 11.98 -12.99
CA VAL A 62 -2.02 12.80 -12.84
C VAL A 62 -2.10 13.31 -11.42
N ASP A 63 -2.88 14.36 -11.18
CA ASP A 63 -3.22 14.78 -9.82
C ASP A 63 -4.13 13.71 -9.18
N ILE A 64 -3.87 13.39 -7.90
CA ILE A 64 -4.64 12.43 -7.14
C ILE A 64 -5.13 13.14 -5.87
N PRO A 65 -6.44 13.22 -5.64
CA PRO A 65 -6.98 13.88 -4.46
C PRO A 65 -6.67 13.09 -3.19
N LYS A 66 -6.61 13.76 -2.04
CA LYS A 66 -6.57 13.09 -0.73
C LYS A 66 -7.73 12.09 -0.62
N GLY A 67 -7.44 10.87 -0.15
CA GLY A 67 -8.40 9.77 -0.05
C GLY A 67 -8.60 8.99 -1.36
N GLY A 68 -7.95 9.37 -2.45
CA GLY A 68 -8.01 8.64 -3.72
C GLY A 68 -7.27 7.31 -3.64
N PHE A 69 -7.86 6.24 -4.22
CA PHE A 69 -7.19 4.95 -4.39
C PHE A 69 -6.12 5.06 -5.47
N VAL A 70 -4.93 4.57 -5.19
CA VAL A 70 -3.77 4.67 -6.09
C VAL A 70 -3.42 3.33 -6.71
N CYS A 71 -3.16 2.33 -5.89
CA CYS A 71 -2.78 0.99 -6.31
C CYS A 71 -2.91 0.00 -5.14
N GLU A 72 -2.76 -1.28 -5.43
CA GLU A 72 -2.79 -2.37 -4.45
C GLU A 72 -1.40 -3.02 -4.36
N TYR A 73 -0.97 -3.39 -3.16
CA TYR A 73 0.23 -4.19 -2.96
C TYR A 73 -0.10 -5.65 -3.24
N VAL A 74 0.37 -6.15 -4.38
CA VAL A 74 0.07 -7.50 -4.90
C VAL A 74 1.31 -8.37 -4.86
N GLY A 75 1.15 -9.64 -4.47
CA GLY A 75 2.20 -10.65 -4.45
C GLY A 75 1.66 -12.03 -4.11
N GLU A 76 2.55 -12.96 -3.81
CA GLU A 76 2.20 -14.27 -3.26
C GLU A 76 1.86 -14.11 -1.78
N ILE A 77 0.75 -14.68 -1.33
CA ILE A 77 0.43 -14.79 0.10
C ILE A 77 1.16 -16.03 0.61
N ILE A 78 2.07 -15.83 1.56
CA ILE A 78 2.89 -16.89 2.17
C ILE A 78 2.82 -16.80 3.69
N SER A 79 3.07 -17.90 4.37
CA SER A 79 3.19 -17.93 5.84
C SER A 79 4.52 -17.32 6.28
N ASP A 80 4.61 -16.86 7.53
CA ASP A 80 5.86 -16.37 8.11
C ASP A 80 6.97 -17.42 8.06
N ALA A 81 6.64 -18.69 8.31
CA ALA A 81 7.60 -19.77 8.23
C ALA A 81 8.19 -19.95 6.82
N GLU A 82 7.40 -19.67 5.79
CA GLU A 82 7.90 -19.67 4.41
C GLU A 82 8.67 -18.39 4.10
N ALA A 83 8.24 -17.25 4.63
CA ALA A 83 8.93 -15.98 4.47
C ALA A 83 10.36 -16.01 5.03
N GLU A 84 10.56 -16.66 6.19
CA GLU A 84 11.89 -16.86 6.80
C GLU A 84 12.85 -17.66 5.91
N GLN A 85 12.33 -18.48 5.00
CA GLN A 85 13.13 -19.28 4.07
C GLN A 85 13.42 -18.56 2.73
N ARG A 86 12.81 -17.40 2.50
CA ARG A 86 13.03 -16.63 1.27
C ARG A 86 14.39 -15.94 1.32
N GLU A 87 15.18 -16.10 0.26
CA GLU A 87 16.51 -15.47 0.13
C GLU A 87 16.43 -13.93 0.10
N ASN A 88 15.33 -13.39 -0.43
CA ASN A 88 15.11 -11.94 -0.56
C ASN A 88 13.80 -11.54 0.12
N ASP A 89 13.90 -10.91 1.26
CA ASP A 89 12.80 -10.41 2.08
C ASP A 89 12.48 -8.91 1.85
N SER A 90 13.09 -8.29 0.83
CA SER A 90 12.96 -6.84 0.58
C SER A 90 11.58 -6.44 0.05
N TYR A 91 10.77 -7.40 -0.38
CA TYR A 91 9.44 -7.18 -0.96
C TYR A 91 8.32 -7.80 -0.12
N LEU A 92 8.62 -8.19 1.12
CA LEU A 92 7.63 -8.72 2.05
C LEU A 92 6.81 -7.58 2.67
N PHE A 93 5.50 -7.78 2.71
CA PHE A 93 4.56 -6.90 3.39
C PHE A 93 3.75 -7.72 4.40
N ASP A 94 3.93 -7.43 5.70
CA ASP A 94 3.25 -8.14 6.78
C ASP A 94 1.76 -7.82 6.80
N LEU A 95 0.90 -8.86 6.87
CA LEU A 95 -0.55 -8.68 6.96
C LEU A 95 -1.03 -8.41 8.40
N GLU A 96 -0.16 -8.58 9.41
CA GLU A 96 -0.40 -8.28 10.83
C GLU A 96 -1.78 -8.77 11.33
N ASN A 97 -1.91 -10.10 11.47
CA ASN A 97 -3.13 -10.70 11.99
C ASN A 97 -3.09 -10.77 13.52
N ARG A 98 -4.24 -10.48 14.16
CA ARG A 98 -4.38 -10.51 15.63
C ARG A 98 -4.52 -11.92 16.20
N ASP A 99 -4.83 -12.92 15.37
CA ASP A 99 -5.30 -14.25 15.79
C ASP A 99 -4.23 -15.35 15.68
N GLY A 100 -2.96 -15.01 15.67
CA GLY A 100 -1.85 -15.97 15.82
C GLY A 100 -1.30 -16.56 14.51
N ASP A 101 -2.08 -16.72 13.46
CA ASP A 101 -1.57 -17.10 12.14
C ASP A 101 -1.06 -15.85 11.43
N THR A 102 0.24 -15.78 11.18
CA THR A 102 0.86 -14.64 10.52
C THR A 102 1.15 -14.97 9.06
N PHE A 103 0.77 -14.05 8.20
CA PHE A 103 0.97 -14.12 6.75
C PHE A 103 1.59 -12.84 6.25
N CYS A 104 2.29 -12.93 5.13
CA CYS A 104 2.78 -11.77 4.41
C CYS A 104 2.53 -11.89 2.90
N ILE A 105 2.60 -10.77 2.21
CA ILE A 105 2.59 -10.70 0.75
C ILE A 105 4.03 -10.58 0.28
N ASP A 106 4.49 -11.52 -0.54
CA ASP A 106 5.80 -11.47 -1.22
C ASP A 106 5.64 -10.99 -2.66
N ALA A 107 6.06 -9.76 -2.92
CA ALA A 107 6.05 -9.17 -4.25
C ALA A 107 7.37 -9.36 -5.02
N ASN A 108 8.22 -10.29 -4.62
CA ASN A 108 9.53 -10.52 -5.24
C ASN A 108 9.41 -11.08 -6.66
N LYS A 109 8.67 -12.18 -6.86
CA LYS A 109 8.50 -12.84 -8.16
C LYS A 109 7.23 -12.40 -8.87
N PHE A 110 6.14 -12.29 -8.13
CA PHE A 110 4.83 -11.87 -8.62
C PHE A 110 4.44 -10.57 -7.92
N GLY A 111 4.05 -9.57 -8.68
CA GLY A 111 3.71 -8.27 -8.13
C GLY A 111 3.31 -7.29 -9.22
N ASN A 112 3.00 -6.08 -8.83
CA ASN A 112 2.65 -4.99 -9.73
C ASN A 112 3.55 -3.75 -9.48
N VAL A 113 3.11 -2.58 -9.92
CA VAL A 113 3.82 -1.31 -9.78
C VAL A 113 4.17 -0.96 -8.33
N THR A 114 3.37 -1.39 -7.36
CA THR A 114 3.49 -1.02 -5.95
C THR A 114 4.80 -1.50 -5.33
N ARG A 115 5.37 -2.61 -5.80
CA ARG A 115 6.68 -3.11 -5.35
C ARG A 115 7.84 -2.14 -5.57
N PHE A 116 7.67 -1.15 -6.44
CA PHE A 116 8.67 -0.12 -6.74
C PHE A 116 8.45 1.19 -5.99
N ILE A 117 7.41 1.28 -5.14
CA ILE A 117 7.16 2.45 -4.30
C ILE A 117 8.12 2.38 -3.11
N ASN A 118 8.97 3.40 -2.98
CA ASN A 118 9.98 3.48 -1.93
C ASN A 118 9.40 3.94 -0.59
N HIS A 119 10.14 3.67 0.48
CA HIS A 119 9.87 4.26 1.77
C HIS A 119 9.99 5.78 1.76
N SER A 120 9.10 6.44 2.49
CA SER A 120 9.20 7.86 2.82
C SER A 120 8.94 8.08 4.32
N CYS A 121 9.80 8.90 4.96
CA CYS A 121 9.56 9.36 6.34
C CYS A 121 8.47 10.45 6.42
N ASP A 122 8.04 11.01 5.29
CA ASP A 122 6.87 11.87 5.12
C ASP A 122 6.00 11.31 3.97
N PRO A 123 5.27 10.21 4.21
CA PRO A 123 4.58 9.48 3.17
C PRO A 123 3.38 10.26 2.63
N ASN A 124 3.11 10.11 1.32
CA ASN A 124 1.88 10.57 0.68
C ASN A 124 0.90 9.43 0.38
N LEU A 125 1.29 8.20 0.68
CA LEU A 125 0.43 7.02 0.61
C LEU A 125 0.31 6.35 1.97
N THR A 126 -0.88 5.85 2.27
CA THR A 126 -1.15 5.01 3.46
C THR A 126 -1.73 3.67 3.00
N PRO A 127 -1.15 2.53 3.44
CA PRO A 127 -1.74 1.23 3.22
C PRO A 127 -2.99 1.05 4.09
N VAL A 128 -4.06 0.55 3.48
CA VAL A 128 -5.35 0.28 4.15
C VAL A 128 -5.78 -1.14 3.83
N LYS A 129 -6.22 -1.89 4.84
CA LYS A 129 -6.79 -3.22 4.68
C LYS A 129 -8.20 -3.14 4.10
N VAL A 130 -8.42 -3.74 2.93
CA VAL A 130 -9.71 -3.73 2.22
C VAL A 130 -10.16 -5.16 1.96
N PHE A 131 -11.42 -5.45 2.21
CA PHE A 131 -12.05 -6.75 1.95
C PHE A 131 -13.10 -6.58 0.85
N THR A 132 -12.96 -7.33 -0.23
CA THR A 132 -13.83 -7.20 -1.43
C THR A 132 -14.73 -8.43 -1.61
N ALA A 133 -14.16 -9.61 -1.74
CA ALA A 133 -14.89 -10.84 -2.03
C ALA A 133 -15.28 -11.64 -0.78
N HIS A 134 -14.51 -11.52 0.29
CA HIS A 134 -14.69 -12.25 1.55
C HIS A 134 -14.37 -11.35 2.76
N GLN A 135 -14.72 -11.82 3.96
CA GLN A 135 -14.44 -11.13 5.22
C GLN A 135 -13.47 -11.91 6.12
N ASP A 136 -12.63 -12.77 5.53
CA ASP A 136 -11.56 -13.44 6.26
C ASP A 136 -10.46 -12.41 6.56
N LEU A 137 -10.34 -12.03 7.83
CA LEU A 137 -9.43 -10.98 8.27
C LEU A 137 -7.95 -11.32 8.07
N ARG A 138 -7.63 -12.58 7.80
CA ARG A 138 -6.26 -13.02 7.54
C ARG A 138 -5.75 -12.58 6.18
N PHE A 139 -6.65 -12.33 5.20
CA PHE A 139 -6.30 -12.09 3.79
C PHE A 139 -6.91 -10.80 3.24
N PRO A 140 -6.58 -9.64 3.79
CA PRO A 140 -7.00 -8.35 3.23
C PRO A 140 -6.29 -8.07 1.91
N HIS A 141 -6.93 -7.32 1.04
CA HIS A 141 -6.23 -6.53 0.02
C HIS A 141 -5.51 -5.36 0.70
N ILE A 142 -4.27 -5.10 0.35
CA ILE A 142 -3.52 -3.94 0.86
C ILE A 142 -3.59 -2.82 -0.18
N ALA A 143 -4.54 -1.93 0.01
CA ALA A 143 -4.79 -0.82 -0.90
C ALA A 143 -4.05 0.44 -0.45
N MET A 144 -3.33 1.07 -1.36
CA MET A 144 -2.62 2.34 -1.14
C MET A 144 -3.54 3.50 -1.45
N PHE A 145 -3.84 4.32 -0.45
CA PHE A 145 -4.63 5.54 -0.60
C PHE A 145 -3.77 6.78 -0.38
N ALA A 146 -4.07 7.84 -1.13
CA ALA A 146 -3.42 9.13 -0.96
C ALA A 146 -3.79 9.74 0.41
N SER A 147 -2.81 9.91 1.31
CA SER A 147 -3.01 10.52 2.64
C SER A 147 -3.10 12.04 2.59
N ARG A 148 -2.65 12.65 1.50
CA ARG A 148 -2.76 14.06 1.15
C ARG A 148 -2.95 14.20 -0.36
N GLU A 149 -3.22 15.41 -0.83
CA GLU A 149 -3.22 15.69 -2.27
C GLU A 149 -1.85 15.37 -2.87
N ILE A 150 -1.83 14.65 -4.00
CA ILE A 150 -0.64 14.30 -4.77
C ILE A 150 -0.74 14.99 -6.11
N LYS A 151 0.27 15.76 -6.49
CA LYS A 151 0.33 16.44 -7.78
C LYS A 151 0.99 15.57 -8.83
N LYS A 152 0.64 15.80 -10.08
CA LYS A 152 1.35 15.20 -11.21
C LYS A 152 2.85 15.48 -11.11
N GLY A 153 3.64 14.41 -11.13
CA GLY A 153 5.10 14.46 -11.00
C GLY A 153 5.61 14.12 -9.60
N ASP A 154 4.75 14.16 -8.58
CA ASP A 154 5.14 13.80 -7.22
C ASP A 154 5.58 12.34 -7.13
N ILE A 155 6.63 12.11 -6.36
CA ILE A 155 7.12 10.77 -6.04
C ILE A 155 6.20 10.14 -5.02
N LEU A 156 5.77 8.91 -5.29
CA LEU A 156 4.95 8.12 -4.39
C LEU A 156 5.83 7.43 -3.34
N GLY A 157 5.37 7.48 -2.09
CA GLY A 157 6.07 6.84 -0.96
C GLY A 157 5.10 6.49 0.16
N PHE A 158 5.37 5.37 0.85
CA PHE A 158 4.67 5.00 2.08
C PHE A 158 5.67 4.67 3.19
N ASP A 159 5.22 4.66 4.43
CA ASP A 159 6.07 4.23 5.56
C ASP A 159 6.13 2.70 5.60
N TYR A 160 7.32 2.14 5.51
CA TYR A 160 7.53 0.68 5.58
C TYR A 160 7.33 0.11 6.98
N GLY A 161 7.19 1.01 7.97
CA GLY A 161 7.02 0.66 9.37
C GLY A 161 8.33 0.45 10.13
N GLU A 162 8.23 0.52 11.45
CA GLU A 162 9.39 0.41 12.35
C GLU A 162 10.04 -0.97 12.28
N LYS A 163 9.25 -2.04 12.18
CA LYS A 163 9.75 -3.42 12.07
C LYS A 163 10.72 -3.60 10.91
N PHE A 164 10.37 -3.07 9.72
CA PHE A 164 11.25 -3.11 8.56
C PHE A 164 12.60 -2.47 8.88
N TRP A 165 12.60 -1.28 9.48
CA TRP A 165 13.82 -0.53 9.75
C TRP A 165 14.65 -1.14 10.88
N VAL A 166 14.05 -1.73 11.90
CA VAL A 166 14.78 -2.47 12.95
C VAL A 166 15.65 -3.58 12.33
N ILE A 167 15.12 -4.28 11.34
CA ILE A 167 15.83 -5.37 10.66
C ILE A 167 16.81 -4.82 9.62
N LYS A 168 16.37 -3.89 8.81
CA LYS A 168 17.06 -3.46 7.56
C LYS A 168 18.03 -2.30 7.73
N HIS A 169 17.96 -1.54 8.81
CA HIS A 169 18.86 -0.39 9.07
C HIS A 169 20.35 -0.78 9.05
N LYS A 170 20.67 -2.03 9.32
CA LYS A 170 22.05 -2.55 9.23
C LYS A 170 22.57 -2.59 7.80
N TYR A 171 21.68 -2.77 6.81
CA TYR A 171 22.01 -2.98 5.41
C TYR A 171 21.65 -1.78 4.53
N PHE A 172 20.63 -1.02 4.91
CA PHE A 172 20.11 0.10 4.13
C PHE A 172 20.14 1.39 4.93
N THR A 173 20.19 2.49 4.20
CA THR A 173 20.01 3.86 4.72
C THR A 173 18.80 4.45 4.00
N CYS A 174 17.99 5.21 4.70
CA CYS A 174 16.89 5.91 4.07
C CYS A 174 17.41 7.09 3.23
N TRP A 175 16.98 7.16 1.98
CA TRP A 175 17.31 8.23 1.03
C TRP A 175 16.08 9.10 0.69
N CYS A 176 15.13 9.24 1.63
CA CYS A 176 13.92 10.03 1.37
C CYS A 176 14.17 11.53 1.16
N GLY A 177 15.38 12.02 1.42
CA GLY A 177 15.79 13.41 1.19
C GLY A 177 15.26 14.42 2.20
N LEU A 178 14.59 13.99 3.26
CA LEU A 178 14.07 14.88 4.30
C LEU A 178 15.16 15.26 5.29
N GLU A 179 15.19 16.53 5.70
CA GLU A 179 16.11 17.02 6.77
C GLU A 179 15.92 16.26 8.08
N LYS A 180 14.68 15.88 8.42
CA LYS A 180 14.32 15.10 9.61
C LYS A 180 14.08 13.63 9.27
N CYS A 181 14.92 13.05 8.42
CA CYS A 181 14.81 11.63 8.12
C CYS A 181 15.02 10.78 9.38
N LYS A 182 14.08 9.89 9.67
CA LYS A 182 14.12 9.02 10.87
C LYS A 182 15.23 7.96 10.79
N TYR A 183 15.67 7.59 9.58
CA TYR A 183 16.52 6.44 9.28
C TYR A 183 17.71 6.79 8.38
N SER A 184 18.13 8.07 8.34
CA SER A 184 19.41 8.46 7.74
C SER A 184 20.56 8.05 8.66
N LYS A 185 21.69 7.64 8.06
CA LYS A 185 22.97 7.48 8.79
C LYS A 185 23.69 8.80 8.90
#